data_90248eb8e3b56c40b0136badf97fc399
#
_entry.id   90248eb8e3b56c40b0136badf97fc399
#
_cell.length_a   1.000
_cell.length_b   1.000
_cell.length_c   1.000
_cell.angle_alpha   90.00
_cell.angle_beta   90.00
_cell.angle_gamma   90.00
#
_symmetry.space_group_name_H-M   'P 1'
#
loop_
_entity.id
_entity.type
_entity.pdbx_description
1 polymer ?
#
loop_
_entity_poly.entity_id
_entity_poly.type
_entity_poly.pdbx_seq_one_letter_code
_entity_poly.pdbx_strand_id
1 'polypeptide(L)'
;VFIFRLIKLLVGKTLQFFGETGASLTLKHEQETAAKPSAFDSVNFGFNIGQGSVLAVFETDHFAKQASAKLVSAYSAAESSTNAIGQREDGEGFKKAIMGAIESRQVDRNKIAVVKTHGTGTRSNNAAERSALDSTLSDQYVATSFKPAIGHTMGASGLLETCLLLDALKQTGKVPAIKNRTEHDPVFLSEDTKPRSGYILSLAAGMGNIYSAA
;
A
#
# COMPACT_ATOMS: atom_id res chain seq x y z
N VAL A 1 -10.29 0.66 22.21
CA VAL A 1 -10.19 -0.66 21.57
C VAL A 1 -11.17 -0.69 20.42
N PHE A 2 -10.68 -0.62 19.18
CA PHE A 2 -11.52 -0.79 17.99
C PHE A 2 -11.42 -2.26 17.56
N ILE A 3 -12.47 -3.03 17.75
CA ILE A 3 -12.56 -4.38 17.23
C ILE A 3 -13.08 -4.29 15.79
N PHE A 4 -12.20 -4.50 14.81
CA PHE A 4 -12.63 -4.66 13.43
C PHE A 4 -13.24 -6.05 13.24
N ARG A 5 -14.54 -6.10 12.97
CA ARG A 5 -15.23 -7.33 12.61
C ARG A 5 -14.73 -7.80 11.24
N LEU A 6 -14.20 -9.02 11.17
CA LEU A 6 -13.84 -9.65 9.91
C LEU A 6 -15.10 -9.74 9.04
N ILE A 7 -15.15 -8.95 7.98
CA ILE A 7 -16.18 -9.12 6.95
C ILE A 7 -15.77 -10.36 6.17
N LYS A 8 -16.48 -11.46 6.39
CA LYS A 8 -16.38 -12.64 5.52
C LYS A 8 -16.99 -12.24 4.18
N LEU A 9 -16.19 -11.65 3.31
CA LEU A 9 -16.61 -11.37 1.94
C LEU A 9 -17.12 -12.68 1.33
N LEU A 10 -18.22 -12.60 0.59
CA LEU A 10 -18.74 -13.70 -0.24
C LEU A 10 -17.67 -13.98 -1.32
N VAL A 11 -16.76 -14.89 -1.01
CA VAL A 11 -15.51 -15.10 -1.75
C VAL A 11 -15.78 -15.29 -3.25
N GLY A 12 -16.79 -16.08 -3.64
CA GLY A 12 -17.07 -16.36 -5.04
C GLY A 12 -17.46 -15.13 -5.88
N LYS A 13 -18.43 -14.32 -5.41
CA LYS A 13 -18.87 -13.12 -6.14
C LYS A 13 -17.82 -12.03 -6.19
N THR A 14 -17.01 -11.91 -5.15
CA THR A 14 -15.91 -10.95 -5.11
C THR A 14 -14.79 -11.35 -6.09
N LEU A 15 -14.42 -12.63 -6.14
CA LEU A 15 -13.46 -13.15 -7.09
C LEU A 15 -13.94 -12.93 -8.53
N GLN A 16 -15.21 -13.24 -8.82
CA GLN A 16 -15.81 -13.00 -10.12
C GLN A 16 -15.74 -11.53 -10.52
N PHE A 17 -16.17 -10.61 -9.64
CA PHE A 17 -16.12 -9.18 -9.89
C PHE A 17 -14.72 -8.68 -10.25
N PHE A 18 -13.71 -9.02 -9.45
CA PHE A 18 -12.34 -8.60 -9.72
C PHE A 18 -11.73 -9.29 -10.95
N GLY A 19 -12.14 -10.51 -11.26
CA GLY A 19 -11.77 -11.19 -12.50
C GLY A 19 -12.36 -10.52 -13.74
N GLU A 20 -13.63 -10.16 -13.71
CA GLU A 20 -14.34 -9.49 -14.80
C GLU A 20 -13.78 -8.07 -15.05
N THR A 21 -13.42 -7.33 -14.02
CA THR A 21 -12.76 -6.02 -14.14
C THR A 21 -11.32 -6.09 -14.60
N GLY A 22 -10.73 -7.28 -14.66
CA GLY A 22 -9.33 -7.48 -15.00
C GLY A 22 -8.34 -7.04 -13.91
N ALA A 23 -8.84 -6.68 -12.72
CA ALA A 23 -8.00 -6.25 -11.62
C ALA A 23 -7.32 -7.42 -10.89
N SER A 24 -7.98 -8.60 -10.85
CA SER A 24 -7.40 -9.81 -10.26
C SER A 24 -7.02 -10.82 -11.33
N LEU A 25 -5.86 -11.44 -11.17
CA LEU A 25 -5.36 -12.50 -12.03
C LEU A 25 -5.94 -13.88 -11.69
N THR A 26 -6.55 -14.04 -10.52
CA THR A 26 -6.96 -15.33 -9.96
C THR A 26 -7.92 -16.11 -10.87
N LEU A 27 -8.77 -15.43 -11.66
CA LEU A 27 -9.75 -16.10 -12.52
C LEU A 27 -9.33 -16.25 -13.99
N LYS A 28 -8.34 -15.48 -14.45
CA LYS A 28 -7.92 -15.53 -15.86
C LYS A 28 -6.93 -16.66 -16.16
N HIS A 29 -6.31 -17.24 -15.14
CA HIS A 29 -5.15 -18.11 -15.31
C HIS A 29 -5.22 -19.45 -14.57
N GLU A 30 -6.40 -19.96 -14.23
CA GLU A 30 -6.51 -21.33 -13.70
C GLU A 30 -6.02 -22.41 -14.67
N GLN A 31 -5.78 -22.07 -15.94
CA GLN A 31 -5.30 -23.00 -16.97
C GLN A 31 -3.87 -22.73 -17.47
N GLU A 32 -3.26 -21.60 -17.14
CA GLU A 32 -1.89 -21.28 -17.59
C GLU A 32 -1.05 -20.79 -16.40
N THR A 33 -0.01 -21.53 -16.06
CA THR A 33 1.08 -21.19 -15.13
C THR A 33 0.74 -20.14 -14.06
N ALA A 34 0.82 -20.52 -12.79
CA ALA A 34 0.53 -19.66 -11.63
C ALA A 34 1.03 -18.21 -11.86
N ALA A 35 0.11 -17.31 -12.15
CA ALA A 35 0.44 -15.91 -12.36
C ALA A 35 1.14 -15.34 -11.10
N LYS A 36 2.26 -14.69 -11.31
CA LYS A 36 3.06 -14.09 -10.23
C LYS A 36 2.90 -12.57 -10.27
N PRO A 37 1.79 -12.04 -9.73
CA PRO A 37 1.57 -10.59 -9.77
C PRO A 37 2.66 -9.83 -9.04
N SER A 38 2.94 -8.63 -9.50
CA SER A 38 3.84 -7.69 -8.87
C SER A 38 3.26 -6.28 -8.90
N ALA A 39 3.69 -5.43 -8.00
CA ALA A 39 3.39 -4.00 -8.03
C ALA A 39 4.50 -3.25 -8.77
N PHE A 40 4.12 -2.20 -9.50
CA PHE A 40 5.05 -1.35 -10.27
C PHE A 40 5.93 -2.13 -11.26
N ASP A 41 5.35 -3.13 -11.91
CA ASP A 41 5.99 -3.97 -12.91
C ASP A 41 5.09 -3.99 -14.16
N SER A 42 5.66 -3.82 -15.35
CA SER A 42 4.91 -3.72 -16.59
C SER A 42 4.50 -5.08 -17.16
N VAL A 43 5.19 -6.14 -16.76
CA VAL A 43 4.97 -7.52 -17.20
C VAL A 43 4.05 -8.25 -16.24
N ASN A 44 4.38 -8.22 -14.96
CA ASN A 44 3.68 -8.96 -13.89
C ASN A 44 2.66 -8.05 -13.18
N PHE A 45 1.67 -7.54 -13.89
CA PHE A 45 0.67 -6.62 -13.33
C PHE A 45 -0.54 -7.35 -12.70
N GLY A 46 -1.28 -6.61 -11.83
CA GLY A 46 -2.46 -7.11 -11.13
C GLY A 46 -2.17 -7.66 -9.74
N PHE A 47 -3.16 -8.29 -9.12
CA PHE A 47 -3.05 -8.86 -7.77
C PHE A 47 -3.86 -10.14 -7.63
N ASN A 48 -3.48 -10.96 -6.66
CA ASN A 48 -4.30 -12.06 -6.17
C ASN A 48 -5.09 -11.61 -4.94
N ILE A 49 -6.28 -12.20 -4.73
CA ILE A 49 -7.04 -12.00 -3.49
C ILE A 49 -6.32 -12.73 -2.36
N GLY A 50 -6.08 -12.02 -1.26
CA GLY A 50 -5.50 -12.55 -0.04
C GLY A 50 -6.53 -12.61 1.10
N GLN A 51 -6.17 -13.32 2.16
CA GLN A 51 -6.93 -13.36 3.41
C GLN A 51 -6.02 -12.95 4.56
N GLY A 52 -6.54 -12.12 5.47
CA GLY A 52 -5.78 -11.69 6.63
C GLY A 52 -6.63 -10.88 7.59
N SER A 53 -6.18 -10.85 8.83
CA SER A 53 -6.71 -9.97 9.87
C SER A 53 -5.56 -9.37 10.66
N VAL A 54 -5.80 -8.22 11.25
CA VAL A 54 -4.80 -7.51 12.03
C VAL A 54 -5.47 -6.80 13.19
N LEU A 55 -4.79 -6.76 14.32
CA LEU A 55 -5.14 -5.97 15.49
C LEU A 55 -3.95 -5.08 15.84
N ALA A 56 -4.16 -3.78 15.94
CA ALA A 56 -3.18 -2.85 16.47
C ALA A 56 -3.74 -2.15 17.71
N VAL A 57 -2.91 -1.96 18.71
CA VAL A 57 -3.22 -1.21 19.91
C VAL A 57 -2.55 0.16 19.79
N PHE A 58 -3.35 1.22 19.86
CA PHE A 58 -2.88 2.60 19.88
C PHE A 58 -2.95 3.12 21.31
N GLU A 59 -1.85 3.66 21.79
CA GLU A 59 -1.73 4.26 23.11
C GLU A 59 -1.20 5.69 22.98
N THR A 60 -1.53 6.53 23.94
CA THR A 60 -0.90 7.86 24.03
C THR A 60 0.54 7.73 24.52
N ASP A 61 1.40 8.69 24.23
CA ASP A 61 2.81 8.73 24.67
C ASP A 61 2.98 8.51 26.18
N HIS A 62 1.96 8.86 26.98
CA HIS A 62 1.97 8.67 28.44
C HIS A 62 1.91 7.18 28.85
N PHE A 63 1.19 6.36 28.10
CA PHE A 63 1.01 4.92 28.38
C PHE A 63 1.92 4.00 27.56
N ALA A 64 2.39 4.48 26.41
CA ALA A 64 3.20 3.70 25.48
C ALA A 64 4.61 3.48 26.01
N LYS A 65 4.84 2.41 26.75
CA LYS A 65 6.16 2.04 27.30
C LYS A 65 7.04 1.28 26.30
N GLN A 66 6.44 0.59 25.32
CA GLN A 66 7.13 -0.28 24.36
C GLN A 66 6.44 -0.23 22.99
N ALA A 67 6.21 0.97 22.46
CA ALA A 67 5.63 1.10 21.13
C ALA A 67 6.58 0.60 20.03
N SER A 68 6.06 -0.11 19.04
CA SER A 68 6.84 -0.53 17.86
C SER A 68 7.12 0.64 16.91
N ALA A 69 6.23 1.62 16.89
CA ALA A 69 6.36 2.85 16.11
C ALA A 69 5.49 3.96 16.71
N LYS A 70 5.80 5.20 16.37
CA LYS A 70 4.99 6.37 16.70
C LYS A 70 4.22 6.84 15.48
N LEU A 71 2.87 6.89 15.59
CA LEU A 71 2.04 7.54 14.58
C LEU A 71 2.18 9.05 14.71
N VAL A 72 2.75 9.71 13.71
CA VAL A 72 2.96 11.15 13.69
C VAL A 72 1.75 11.87 13.13
N SER A 73 1.19 11.35 12.02
CA SER A 73 0.06 11.93 11.31
C SER A 73 -0.73 10.84 10.60
N ALA A 74 -2.00 11.09 10.36
CA ALA A 74 -2.82 10.32 9.44
C ALA A 74 -3.83 11.25 8.76
N TYR A 75 -4.05 11.07 7.47
CA TYR A 75 -4.97 11.87 6.69
C TYR A 75 -5.69 11.01 5.66
N SER A 76 -6.96 11.28 5.45
CA SER A 76 -7.75 10.64 4.40
C SER A 76 -8.37 11.69 3.50
N ALA A 77 -8.24 11.49 2.20
CA ALA A 77 -8.85 12.30 1.17
C ALA A 77 -9.91 11.49 0.43
N ALA A 78 -10.97 12.14 0.01
CA ALA A 78 -11.95 11.58 -0.90
C ALA A 78 -12.00 12.46 -2.16
N GLU A 79 -12.14 11.83 -3.32
CA GLU A 79 -12.36 12.53 -4.57
C GLU A 79 -13.78 12.32 -5.07
N SER A 80 -14.43 13.40 -5.48
CA SER A 80 -15.67 13.34 -6.23
C SER A 80 -15.35 12.87 -7.66
N SER A 81 -15.66 11.63 -7.97
CA SER A 81 -15.52 11.08 -9.31
C SER A 81 -16.80 10.37 -9.72
N THR A 82 -17.20 10.57 -10.97
CA THR A 82 -18.30 9.85 -11.59
C THR A 82 -17.96 8.39 -11.90
N ASN A 83 -16.68 8.03 -11.84
CA ASN A 83 -16.18 6.68 -12.10
C ASN A 83 -15.79 6.00 -10.77
N ALA A 84 -16.76 5.35 -10.14
CA ALA A 84 -16.55 4.66 -8.85
C ALA A 84 -15.58 3.48 -8.89
N ILE A 85 -15.11 3.03 -10.05
CA ILE A 85 -14.36 1.77 -10.24
C ILE A 85 -12.89 2.01 -10.60
N GLY A 86 -12.51 3.19 -11.09
CA GLY A 86 -11.14 3.49 -11.54
C GLY A 86 -10.48 4.58 -10.73
N GLN A 87 -9.25 4.34 -10.30
CA GLN A 87 -8.38 5.40 -9.81
C GLN A 87 -7.95 6.26 -11.01
N ARG A 88 -7.91 7.57 -10.80
CA ARG A 88 -7.37 8.47 -11.81
C ARG A 88 -5.85 8.30 -11.88
N GLU A 89 -5.33 8.10 -13.08
CA GLU A 89 -3.89 7.90 -13.31
C GLU A 89 -3.03 9.15 -13.00
N ASP A 90 -3.66 10.32 -12.85
CA ASP A 90 -3.00 11.55 -12.41
C ASP A 90 -2.55 11.52 -10.94
N GLY A 91 -3.07 10.59 -10.14
CA GLY A 91 -2.68 10.40 -8.75
C GLY A 91 -3.16 11.47 -7.78
N GLU A 92 -4.08 12.36 -8.17
CA GLU A 92 -4.52 13.49 -7.33
C GLU A 92 -5.09 13.05 -5.97
N GLY A 93 -5.78 11.91 -5.89
CA GLY A 93 -6.29 11.38 -4.63
C GLY A 93 -5.16 10.99 -3.65
N PHE A 94 -4.16 10.26 -4.14
CA PHE A 94 -2.98 9.94 -3.35
C PHE A 94 -2.21 11.20 -2.96
N LYS A 95 -2.02 12.13 -3.89
CA LYS A 95 -1.33 13.40 -3.65
C LYS A 95 -1.99 14.20 -2.53
N LYS A 96 -3.32 14.35 -2.56
CA LYS A 96 -4.08 15.02 -1.49
C LYS A 96 -3.90 14.33 -0.14
N ALA A 97 -3.94 12.99 -0.11
CA ALA A 97 -3.73 12.24 1.13
C ALA A 97 -2.30 12.42 1.67
N ILE A 98 -1.28 12.32 0.82
CA ILE A 98 0.12 12.51 1.18
C ILE A 98 0.35 13.92 1.71
N MET A 99 -0.07 14.95 0.97
CA MET A 99 0.12 16.34 1.36
C MET A 99 -0.63 16.66 2.66
N GLY A 100 -1.87 16.20 2.81
CA GLY A 100 -2.62 16.36 4.05
C GLY A 100 -1.94 15.73 5.26
N ALA A 101 -1.35 14.53 5.12
CA ALA A 101 -0.60 13.90 6.20
C ALA A 101 0.67 14.67 6.55
N ILE A 102 1.40 15.17 5.57
CA ILE A 102 2.63 15.96 5.75
C ILE A 102 2.32 17.30 6.39
N GLU A 103 1.37 18.06 5.85
CA GLU A 103 1.07 19.43 6.25
C GLU A 103 0.41 19.51 7.63
N SER A 104 -0.47 18.55 7.97
CA SER A 104 -1.18 18.53 9.25
C SER A 104 -0.26 18.52 10.48
N ARG A 105 0.98 18.05 10.32
CA ARG A 105 2.00 17.99 11.38
C ARG A 105 3.32 18.61 10.98
N GLN A 106 3.36 19.34 9.86
CA GLN A 106 4.56 20.01 9.35
C GLN A 106 5.76 19.05 9.22
N VAL A 107 5.49 17.84 8.74
CA VAL A 107 6.52 16.84 8.52
C VAL A 107 7.42 17.28 7.36
N ASP A 108 8.72 17.24 7.56
CA ASP A 108 9.67 17.49 6.48
C ASP A 108 9.63 16.33 5.48
N ARG A 109 9.08 16.57 4.29
CA ARG A 109 8.96 15.56 3.23
C ARG A 109 10.30 14.94 2.82
N ASN A 110 11.41 15.67 2.97
CA ASN A 110 12.74 15.17 2.68
C ASN A 110 13.23 14.14 3.72
N LYS A 111 12.56 14.02 4.85
CA LYS A 111 12.83 13.00 5.87
C LYS A 111 11.99 11.74 5.71
N ILE A 112 11.13 11.65 4.70
CA ILE A 112 10.45 10.40 4.38
C ILE A 112 11.48 9.46 3.76
N ALA A 113 11.73 8.35 4.43
CA ALA A 113 12.76 7.37 4.06
C ALA A 113 12.19 6.11 3.43
N VAL A 114 10.96 5.75 3.80
CA VAL A 114 10.28 4.53 3.34
C VAL A 114 8.86 4.86 2.96
N VAL A 115 8.39 4.30 1.84
CA VAL A 115 6.98 4.33 1.45
C VAL A 115 6.45 2.90 1.36
N LYS A 116 5.46 2.57 2.19
CA LYS A 116 4.62 1.40 2.00
C LYS A 116 3.47 1.80 1.09
N THR A 117 3.52 1.37 -0.14
CA THR A 117 2.53 1.73 -1.17
C THR A 117 1.20 1.02 -0.98
N HIS A 118 0.13 1.52 -1.60
CA HIS A 118 -1.09 0.74 -1.77
C HIS A 118 -0.83 -0.47 -2.67
N GLY A 119 -0.14 -0.26 -3.79
CA GLY A 119 0.57 -1.26 -4.57
C GLY A 119 -0.25 -2.48 -5.01
N THR A 120 -1.43 -2.27 -5.59
CA THR A 120 -2.25 -3.37 -6.13
C THR A 120 -1.64 -4.02 -7.37
N GLY A 121 -0.70 -3.35 -8.03
CA GLY A 121 -0.13 -3.83 -9.27
C GLY A 121 -1.01 -3.62 -10.51
N THR A 122 -2.23 -3.10 -10.37
CA THR A 122 -3.03 -2.70 -11.54
C THR A 122 -2.37 -1.53 -12.24
N ARG A 123 -2.48 -1.45 -13.57
CA ARG A 123 -1.83 -0.39 -14.37
C ARG A 123 -2.23 1.01 -13.91
N SER A 124 -3.53 1.23 -13.70
CA SER A 124 -4.06 2.51 -13.23
C SER A 124 -3.53 2.88 -11.84
N ASN A 125 -3.49 1.93 -10.90
CA ASN A 125 -2.94 2.19 -9.56
C ASN A 125 -1.44 2.47 -9.62
N ASN A 126 -0.67 1.67 -10.37
CA ASN A 126 0.77 1.90 -10.52
C ASN A 126 1.05 3.32 -11.06
N ALA A 127 0.31 3.75 -12.10
CA ALA A 127 0.44 5.09 -12.66
C ALA A 127 0.05 6.18 -11.65
N ALA A 128 -1.08 6.02 -10.97
CA ALA A 128 -1.59 6.98 -9.99
C ALA A 128 -0.65 7.16 -8.79
N GLU A 129 -0.22 6.06 -8.17
CA GLU A 129 0.71 6.15 -7.03
C GLU A 129 2.07 6.71 -7.45
N ARG A 130 2.61 6.26 -8.60
CA ARG A 130 3.88 6.80 -9.12
C ARG A 130 3.79 8.30 -9.34
N SER A 131 2.78 8.78 -10.06
CA SER A 131 2.55 10.20 -10.31
C SER A 131 2.44 11.02 -9.01
N ALA A 132 1.71 10.50 -8.02
CA ALA A 132 1.59 11.17 -6.73
C ALA A 132 2.92 11.25 -5.99
N LEU A 133 3.66 10.16 -5.91
CA LEU A 133 4.95 10.10 -5.23
C LEU A 133 5.98 11.02 -5.89
N ASP A 134 6.12 10.97 -7.21
CA ASP A 134 7.05 11.79 -7.99
C ASP A 134 6.74 13.29 -7.84
N SER A 135 5.47 13.67 -7.68
CA SER A 135 5.07 15.06 -7.51
C SER A 135 5.14 15.60 -6.08
N THR A 136 5.16 14.72 -5.08
CA THR A 136 5.09 15.12 -3.66
C THR A 136 6.36 14.89 -2.88
N LEU A 137 7.14 13.88 -3.22
CA LEU A 137 8.36 13.50 -2.49
C LEU A 137 9.62 13.76 -3.31
N SER A 138 10.76 13.86 -2.63
CA SER A 138 12.08 13.84 -3.27
C SER A 138 12.52 12.38 -3.51
N ASP A 139 13.41 12.11 -4.46
CA ASP A 139 13.89 10.78 -4.85
C ASP A 139 14.76 10.05 -3.80
N GLN A 140 14.66 10.46 -2.53
CA GLN A 140 15.49 9.93 -1.45
C GLN A 140 14.79 8.88 -0.57
N TYR A 141 13.71 8.29 -1.04
CA TYR A 141 13.00 7.22 -0.33
C TYR A 141 13.11 5.89 -1.08
N VAL A 142 12.80 4.81 -0.38
CA VAL A 142 12.59 3.49 -0.98
C VAL A 142 11.13 3.07 -0.79
N ALA A 143 10.57 2.38 -1.78
CA ALA A 143 9.17 1.97 -1.77
C ALA A 143 9.01 0.45 -1.86
N THR A 144 8.05 -0.08 -1.08
CA THR A 144 7.70 -1.51 -1.07
C THR A 144 6.20 -1.73 -1.16
N SER A 145 5.79 -2.94 -1.52
CA SER A 145 4.42 -3.43 -1.52
C SER A 145 4.38 -4.89 -1.06
N PHE A 146 3.40 -5.22 -0.23
CA PHE A 146 3.22 -6.58 0.28
C PHE A 146 2.21 -7.41 -0.49
N LYS A 147 1.32 -6.80 -1.28
CA LYS A 147 0.28 -7.52 -2.02
C LYS A 147 0.79 -8.60 -2.96
N PRO A 148 1.94 -8.44 -3.63
CA PRO A 148 2.51 -9.52 -4.41
C PRO A 148 2.91 -10.76 -3.58
N ALA A 149 3.18 -10.58 -2.29
CA ALA A 149 3.56 -11.67 -1.39
C ALA A 149 2.37 -12.32 -0.66
N ILE A 150 1.39 -11.53 -0.23
CA ILE A 150 0.30 -11.99 0.66
C ILE A 150 -1.08 -11.94 0.01
N GLY A 151 -1.19 -11.39 -1.21
CA GLY A 151 -2.46 -11.06 -1.85
C GLY A 151 -3.10 -9.79 -1.28
N HIS A 152 -4.16 -9.34 -1.93
CA HIS A 152 -4.93 -8.17 -1.48
C HIS A 152 -5.95 -8.60 -0.41
N THR A 153 -5.70 -8.26 0.84
CA THR A 153 -6.55 -8.61 1.99
C THR A 153 -7.69 -7.61 2.24
N MET A 154 -8.04 -6.82 1.23
CA MET A 154 -9.15 -5.86 1.22
C MET A 154 -9.09 -4.88 2.39
N GLY A 155 -10.12 -4.83 3.24
CA GLY A 155 -10.19 -3.88 4.35
C GLY A 155 -9.09 -4.01 5.41
N ALA A 156 -8.44 -5.18 5.52
CA ALA A 156 -7.31 -5.36 6.43
C ALA A 156 -5.98 -4.85 5.85
N SER A 157 -5.90 -4.63 4.53
CA SER A 157 -4.66 -4.47 3.76
C SER A 157 -3.76 -3.35 4.30
N GLY A 158 -4.31 -2.15 4.48
CA GLY A 158 -3.53 -0.98 4.89
C GLY A 158 -2.80 -1.19 6.21
N LEU A 159 -3.53 -1.61 7.24
CA LEU A 159 -2.97 -1.81 8.58
C LEU A 159 -2.08 -3.06 8.65
N LEU A 160 -2.51 -4.18 8.05
CA LEU A 160 -1.72 -5.42 8.03
C LEU A 160 -0.35 -5.21 7.38
N GLU A 161 -0.32 -4.61 6.20
CA GLU A 161 0.91 -4.35 5.47
C GLU A 161 1.84 -3.37 6.21
N THR A 162 1.26 -2.38 6.90
CA THR A 162 2.04 -1.48 7.75
C THR A 162 2.66 -2.23 8.93
N CYS A 163 1.91 -3.09 9.61
CA CYS A 163 2.45 -3.92 10.69
C CYS A 163 3.55 -4.87 10.20
N LEU A 164 3.39 -5.48 9.02
CA LEU A 164 4.41 -6.34 8.41
C LEU A 164 5.70 -5.56 8.10
N LEU A 165 5.59 -4.33 7.60
CA LEU A 165 6.77 -3.48 7.36
C LEU A 165 7.48 -3.15 8.67
N LEU A 166 6.74 -2.74 9.71
CA LEU A 166 7.32 -2.41 11.02
C LEU A 166 8.01 -3.63 11.65
N ASP A 167 7.41 -4.80 11.53
CA ASP A 167 7.99 -6.05 12.03
C ASP A 167 9.26 -6.42 11.26
N ALA A 168 9.25 -6.34 9.93
CA ALA A 168 10.43 -6.59 9.10
C ALA A 168 11.58 -5.65 9.47
N LEU A 169 11.31 -4.36 9.61
CA LEU A 169 12.31 -3.37 10.02
C LEU A 169 12.86 -3.66 11.42
N LYS A 170 12.01 -4.07 12.36
CA LYS A 170 12.41 -4.44 13.72
C LYS A 170 13.32 -5.68 13.74
N GLN A 171 12.99 -6.69 12.95
CA GLN A 171 13.71 -7.97 12.94
C GLN A 171 15.00 -7.91 12.12
N THR A 172 14.98 -7.24 10.97
CA THR A 172 16.08 -7.31 9.99
C THR A 172 16.79 -5.98 9.76
N GLY A 173 16.18 -4.87 10.14
CA GLY A 173 16.64 -3.53 9.80
C GLY A 173 16.48 -3.18 8.32
N LYS A 174 15.76 -4.00 7.54
CA LYS A 174 15.59 -3.83 6.10
C LYS A 174 14.12 -3.69 5.71
N VAL A 175 13.88 -2.95 4.65
CA VAL A 175 12.61 -2.88 3.93
C VAL A 175 12.55 -4.05 2.95
N PRO A 176 11.52 -4.91 3.00
CA PRO A 176 11.41 -6.04 2.10
C PRO A 176 11.22 -5.62 0.63
N ALA A 177 11.80 -6.39 -0.27
CA ALA A 177 11.59 -6.26 -1.70
C ALA A 177 10.12 -6.50 -2.11
N ILE A 178 9.72 -5.88 -3.20
CA ILE A 178 8.45 -6.20 -3.88
C ILE A 178 8.61 -7.54 -4.58
N LYS A 179 7.82 -8.53 -4.19
CA LYS A 179 7.91 -9.89 -4.77
C LYS A 179 7.56 -9.88 -6.25
N ASN A 180 8.21 -10.78 -6.98
CA ASN A 180 8.01 -11.02 -8.42
C ASN A 180 8.29 -9.81 -9.32
N ARG A 181 8.91 -8.78 -8.79
CA ARG A 181 9.32 -7.63 -9.59
C ARG A 181 10.51 -7.98 -10.46
N THR A 182 10.42 -7.69 -11.76
CA THR A 182 11.45 -7.97 -12.77
C THR A 182 12.19 -6.71 -13.19
N GLU A 183 11.59 -5.55 -13.04
CA GLU A 183 12.15 -4.27 -13.44
C GLU A 183 13.06 -3.70 -12.34
N HIS A 184 14.18 -3.14 -12.76
CA HIS A 184 15.04 -2.36 -11.88
C HIS A 184 14.56 -0.91 -11.81
N ASP A 185 14.38 -0.40 -10.59
CA ASP A 185 13.97 0.97 -10.31
C ASP A 185 14.67 1.42 -9.02
N PRO A 186 15.22 2.63 -8.95
CA PRO A 186 15.94 3.09 -7.76
C PRO A 186 15.04 3.27 -6.53
N VAL A 187 13.74 3.44 -6.74
CA VAL A 187 12.75 3.70 -5.68
C VAL A 187 12.00 2.44 -5.29
N PHE A 188 11.42 1.72 -6.27
CA PHE A 188 10.63 0.52 -6.02
C PHE A 188 11.52 -0.70 -5.92
N LEU A 189 11.63 -1.27 -4.72
CA LEU A 189 12.66 -2.26 -4.39
C LEU A 189 12.48 -3.61 -5.10
N SER A 190 13.54 -4.09 -5.73
CA SER A 190 13.69 -5.47 -6.21
C SER A 190 14.50 -6.36 -5.24
N GLU A 191 15.15 -5.77 -4.23
CA GLU A 191 15.89 -6.47 -3.18
C GLU A 191 15.69 -5.84 -1.81
N ASP A 192 15.87 -6.62 -0.74
CA ASP A 192 15.72 -6.16 0.63
C ASP A 192 16.77 -5.11 0.97
N THR A 193 16.35 -3.89 1.24
CA THR A 193 17.22 -2.72 1.34
C THR A 193 17.17 -2.09 2.73
N LYS A 194 18.34 -1.73 3.26
CA LYS A 194 18.43 -0.94 4.50
C LYS A 194 18.08 0.52 4.19
N PRO A 195 17.01 1.06 4.76
CA PRO A 195 16.62 2.45 4.51
C PRO A 195 17.55 3.40 5.28
N ARG A 196 17.59 4.66 4.85
CA ARG A 196 18.12 5.75 5.67
C ARG A 196 17.20 6.00 6.88
N SER A 197 17.70 6.73 7.88
CA SER A 197 16.84 7.18 8.99
C SER A 197 15.82 8.20 8.52
N GLY A 198 14.58 8.07 8.99
CA GLY A 198 13.50 8.97 8.60
C GLY A 198 12.12 8.43 8.93
N TYR A 199 11.11 9.06 8.35
CA TYR A 199 9.71 8.65 8.49
C TYR A 199 9.35 7.54 7.53
N ILE A 200 8.36 6.76 7.93
CA ILE A 200 7.67 5.80 7.08
C ILE A 200 6.34 6.43 6.67
N LEU A 201 6.04 6.43 5.38
CA LEU A 201 4.76 6.81 4.82
C LEU A 201 4.00 5.55 4.39
N SER A 202 2.84 5.33 4.97
CA SER A 202 1.97 4.20 4.60
C SER A 202 0.77 4.68 3.80
N LEU A 203 0.61 4.18 2.57
CA LEU A 203 -0.49 4.52 1.68
C LEU A 203 -1.52 3.40 1.58
N ALA A 204 -2.78 3.78 1.50
CA ALA A 204 -3.88 2.89 1.20
C ALA A 204 -4.93 3.61 0.35
N ALA A 205 -5.59 2.86 -0.53
CA ALA A 205 -6.73 3.33 -1.28
C ALA A 205 -7.88 2.32 -1.21
N GLY A 206 -9.09 2.83 -1.26
CA GLY A 206 -10.31 2.04 -1.28
C GLY A 206 -11.18 2.35 -2.50
N MET A 207 -12.10 1.44 -2.80
CA MET A 207 -13.14 1.69 -3.80
C MET A 207 -13.97 2.90 -3.37
N GLY A 208 -14.43 3.70 -4.34
CA GLY A 208 -15.14 4.96 -4.07
C GLY A 208 -14.19 6.16 -3.91
N ASN A 209 -12.99 6.06 -4.46
CA ASN A 209 -12.01 7.16 -4.48
C ASN A 209 -11.64 7.70 -3.09
N ILE A 210 -11.45 6.81 -2.13
CA ILE A 210 -10.95 7.13 -0.79
C ILE A 210 -9.48 6.77 -0.73
N TYR A 211 -8.65 7.73 -0.32
CA TYR A 211 -7.20 7.60 -0.22
C TYR A 211 -6.75 7.96 1.19
N SER A 212 -5.79 7.23 1.73
CA SER A 212 -5.27 7.46 3.08
C SER A 212 -3.76 7.41 3.08
N ALA A 213 -3.16 8.30 3.88
CA ALA A 213 -1.73 8.36 4.16
C ALA A 213 -1.50 8.49 5.68
N ALA A 214 -0.53 7.75 6.22
CA ALA A 214 -0.14 7.78 7.63
C ALA A 214 1.37 7.61 7.81
#